data_6050d786e8e73052b024ad2a9123c11a
#
_entry.id   6050d786e8e73052b024ad2a9123c11a
#
_cell.length_a   1.000
_cell.length_b   1.000
_cell.length_c   1.000
_cell.angle_alpha   90.00
_cell.angle_beta   90.00
_cell.angle_gamma   90.00
#
_symmetry.space_group_name_H-M   'P 1'
#
loop_
_entity.id
_entity.type
_entity.pdbx_description
1 polymer ?
#
loop_
_entity_poly.entity_id
_entity_poly.type
_entity_poly.pdbx_seq_one_letter_code
_entity_poly.pdbx_strand_id
1 'polypeptide(L)'
;WRLDNAADRGTAVHKACESLDKFGSVDVQDAILPYLQAYLKFRREHAVEWRKIEYASHHPERRYAGTIDRYGLVDGVCSLVDIKTSYTIHSPLCAAQLNLYRWLLDAQGLPVDKLFILHLKKDGTYKLQPFDRDDALPEALLTLHSALKKKARKRNA
;
A
#
# COMPACT_ATOMS: atom_id res chain seq x y z
N TRP A 1 22.83 7.91 -10.18
CA TRP A 1 21.74 6.91 -10.10
C TRP A 1 20.50 7.50 -10.76
N ARG A 2 20.14 7.02 -11.94
CA ARG A 2 18.87 7.37 -12.58
C ARG A 2 17.81 6.39 -12.06
N LEU A 3 16.70 6.93 -11.55
CA LEU A 3 15.47 6.17 -11.26
C LEU A 3 14.76 5.92 -12.61
N ASP A 4 15.32 5.02 -13.43
CA ASP A 4 14.90 4.88 -14.83
C ASP A 4 13.63 4.06 -15.01
N ASN A 5 13.12 3.41 -13.95
CA ASN A 5 11.86 2.67 -14.03
C ASN A 5 10.87 3.02 -12.93
N ALA A 6 9.59 2.69 -13.17
CA ALA A 6 8.50 2.99 -12.25
C ALA A 6 8.62 2.26 -10.91
N ALA A 7 9.23 1.07 -10.89
CA ALA A 7 9.40 0.27 -9.68
C ALA A 7 10.45 0.90 -8.75
N ASP A 8 11.60 1.33 -9.29
CA ASP A 8 12.66 1.98 -8.50
C ASP A 8 12.18 3.30 -7.91
N ARG A 9 11.43 4.08 -8.69
CA ARG A 9 10.79 5.31 -8.22
C ARG A 9 9.80 5.04 -7.10
N GLY A 10 8.92 4.04 -7.26
CA GLY A 10 7.98 3.64 -6.22
C GLY A 10 8.68 3.30 -4.92
N THR A 11 9.69 2.44 -4.98
CA THR A 11 10.50 2.05 -3.80
C THR A 11 11.16 3.26 -3.13
N ALA A 12 11.74 4.19 -3.90
CA ALA A 12 12.38 5.38 -3.37
C ALA A 12 11.36 6.31 -2.67
N VAL A 13 10.17 6.49 -3.25
CA VAL A 13 9.09 7.28 -2.63
C VAL A 13 8.61 6.65 -1.34
N HIS A 14 8.37 5.33 -1.30
CA HIS A 14 7.96 4.63 -0.07
C HIS A 14 8.98 4.82 1.06
N LYS A 15 10.27 4.61 0.79
CA LYS A 15 11.35 4.84 1.76
C LYS A 15 11.41 6.29 2.25
N ALA A 16 11.23 7.24 1.36
CA ALA A 16 11.25 8.65 1.72
C ALA A 16 10.04 9.04 2.59
N CYS A 17 8.83 8.56 2.26
CA CYS A 17 7.64 8.74 3.10
C CYS A 17 7.80 8.05 4.47
N GLU A 18 8.40 6.86 4.51
CA GLU A 18 8.70 6.16 5.77
C GLU A 18 9.65 6.97 6.65
N SER A 19 10.73 7.52 6.07
CA SER A 19 11.68 8.36 6.80
C SER A 19 11.04 9.61 7.37
N LEU A 20 10.18 10.28 6.60
CA LEU A 20 9.40 11.42 7.07
C LEU A 20 8.51 11.06 8.25
N ASP A 21 7.80 9.93 8.18
CA ASP A 21 6.87 9.52 9.24
C ASP A 21 7.58 9.06 10.52
N LYS A 22 8.73 8.39 10.40
CA LYS A 22 9.48 7.87 11.53
C LYS A 22 10.44 8.87 12.17
N PHE A 23 11.06 9.73 11.38
CA PHE A 23 12.16 10.59 11.81
C PHE A 23 11.92 12.09 11.60
N GLY A 24 10.83 12.46 10.91
CA GLY A 24 10.49 13.86 10.63
C GLY A 24 11.38 14.53 9.57
N SER A 25 12.33 13.80 8.99
CA SER A 25 13.25 14.32 7.97
C SER A 25 13.63 13.24 6.95
N VAL A 26 14.02 13.69 5.77
CA VAL A 26 14.48 12.80 4.69
C VAL A 26 15.42 13.57 3.76
N ASP A 27 16.47 12.90 3.30
CA ASP A 27 17.28 13.37 2.18
C ASP A 27 16.62 12.96 0.86
N VAL A 28 16.32 13.93 0.01
CA VAL A 28 15.45 13.75 -1.16
C VAL A 28 16.21 13.97 -2.44
N GLN A 29 16.11 13.00 -3.35
CA GLN A 29 16.54 13.17 -4.74
C GLN A 29 15.47 13.98 -5.51
N ASP A 30 15.89 14.87 -6.39
CA ASP A 30 15.01 15.73 -7.20
C ASP A 30 13.94 14.94 -7.96
N ALA A 31 14.27 13.73 -8.42
CA ALA A 31 13.36 12.87 -9.18
C ALA A 31 12.10 12.45 -8.41
N ILE A 32 12.14 12.40 -7.07
CA ILE A 32 11.01 12.00 -6.24
C ILE A 32 10.39 13.16 -5.46
N LEU A 33 10.99 14.33 -5.52
CA LEU A 33 10.53 15.53 -4.80
C LEU A 33 9.04 15.84 -5.01
N PRO A 34 8.47 15.81 -6.24
CA PRO A 34 7.05 16.08 -6.42
C PRO A 34 6.13 15.11 -5.67
N TYR A 35 6.51 13.83 -5.60
CA TYR A 35 5.74 12.82 -4.87
C TYR A 35 5.77 13.05 -3.35
N LEU A 36 6.91 13.50 -2.82
CA LEU A 36 7.01 13.90 -1.41
C LEU A 36 6.22 15.17 -1.10
N GLN A 37 6.21 16.14 -2.01
CA GLN A 37 5.35 17.31 -1.90
C GLN A 37 3.87 16.92 -1.83
N ALA A 38 3.45 15.97 -2.69
CA ALA A 38 2.10 15.40 -2.67
C ALA A 38 1.79 14.71 -1.32
N TYR A 39 2.73 13.93 -0.79
CA TYR A 39 2.60 13.27 0.51
C TYR A 39 2.49 14.28 1.67
N LEU A 40 3.36 15.28 1.71
CA LEU A 40 3.31 16.35 2.71
C LEU A 40 2.02 17.16 2.63
N LYS A 41 1.50 17.37 1.42
CA LYS A 41 0.19 18.02 1.22
C LYS A 41 -0.92 17.18 1.84
N PHE A 42 -0.96 15.87 1.58
CA PHE A 42 -1.89 14.94 2.23
C PHE A 42 -1.80 15.02 3.76
N ARG A 43 -0.57 14.99 4.33
CA ARG A 43 -0.34 15.07 5.78
C ARG A 43 -0.79 16.40 6.41
N ARG A 44 -0.82 17.49 5.64
CA ARG A 44 -1.32 18.81 6.10
C ARG A 44 -2.84 18.94 6.02
N GLU A 45 -3.46 18.29 5.03
CA GLU A 45 -4.89 18.39 4.76
C GLU A 45 -5.74 17.39 5.57
N HIS A 46 -5.11 16.35 6.13
CA HIS A 46 -5.75 15.31 6.92
C HIS A 46 -5.11 15.17 8.30
N ALA A 47 -5.92 14.90 9.31
CA ALA A 47 -5.44 14.50 10.63
C ALA A 47 -5.00 13.03 10.58
N VAL A 48 -3.67 12.81 10.57
CA VAL A 48 -3.09 11.48 10.35
C VAL A 48 -2.26 11.05 11.56
N GLU A 49 -2.57 9.87 12.09
CA GLU A 49 -1.83 9.20 13.16
C GLU A 49 -1.52 7.76 12.73
N TRP A 50 -0.29 7.50 12.28
CA TRP A 50 0.13 6.16 11.88
C TRP A 50 0.45 5.28 13.11
N ARG A 51 -0.12 4.08 13.15
CA ARG A 51 0.15 3.03 14.15
C ARG A 51 1.10 1.97 13.63
N LYS A 52 1.07 1.70 12.32
CA LYS A 52 1.97 0.80 11.62
C LYS A 52 2.45 1.46 10.33
N ILE A 53 3.75 1.35 10.06
CA ILE A 53 4.42 1.92 8.90
C ILE A 53 5.31 0.83 8.31
N GLU A 54 5.17 0.52 7.02
CA GLU A 54 5.90 -0.56 6.32
C GLU A 54 5.88 -1.86 7.14
N TYR A 55 4.67 -2.27 7.50
CA TYR A 55 4.44 -3.35 8.44
C TYR A 55 4.33 -4.70 7.73
N ALA A 56 5.39 -5.50 7.85
CA ALA A 56 5.41 -6.88 7.35
C ALA A 56 4.51 -7.78 8.22
N SER A 57 3.62 -8.51 7.58
CA SER A 57 2.68 -9.41 8.24
C SER A 57 2.38 -10.65 7.40
N HIS A 58 1.88 -11.71 8.03
CA HIS A 58 1.42 -12.93 7.38
C HIS A 58 0.07 -13.37 7.93
N HIS A 59 -0.71 -14.04 7.09
CA HIS A 59 -1.97 -14.65 7.52
C HIS A 59 -1.72 -16.10 8.01
N PRO A 60 -2.06 -16.41 9.28
CA PRO A 60 -1.70 -17.72 9.88
C PRO A 60 -2.33 -18.91 9.16
N GLU A 61 -3.56 -18.79 8.68
CA GLU A 61 -4.31 -19.89 8.05
C GLU A 61 -4.22 -19.89 6.52
N ARG A 62 -4.25 -18.70 5.89
CA ARG A 62 -4.35 -18.56 4.42
C ARG A 62 -3.00 -18.61 3.70
N ARG A 63 -1.88 -18.66 4.44
CA ARG A 63 -0.50 -18.86 3.96
C ARG A 63 -0.04 -17.85 2.92
N TYR A 64 -0.33 -16.58 3.14
CA TYR A 64 0.24 -15.48 2.39
C TYR A 64 0.80 -14.43 3.35
N ALA A 65 1.67 -13.58 2.83
CA ALA A 65 2.30 -12.49 3.55
C ALA A 65 2.30 -11.24 2.68
N GLY A 66 2.48 -10.09 3.31
CA GLY A 66 2.62 -8.81 2.63
C GLY A 66 3.15 -7.74 3.56
N THR A 67 3.53 -6.61 2.98
CA THR A 67 3.93 -5.40 3.71
C THR A 67 2.85 -4.35 3.54
N ILE A 68 2.29 -3.90 4.65
CA ILE A 68 1.25 -2.89 4.71
C ILE A 68 1.93 -1.54 4.81
N ASP A 69 1.71 -0.65 3.85
CA ASP A 69 2.38 0.65 3.81
C ASP A 69 2.06 1.48 5.05
N ARG A 70 0.76 1.68 5.31
CA ARG A 70 0.28 2.48 6.44
C ARG A 70 -1.01 1.91 7.01
N TYR A 71 -1.06 1.86 8.33
CA TYR A 71 -2.27 1.61 9.11
C TYR A 71 -2.33 2.56 10.28
N GLY A 72 -3.46 3.20 10.50
CA GLY A 72 -3.67 4.13 11.61
C GLY A 72 -4.96 4.92 11.46
N LEU A 73 -4.99 6.10 12.07
CA LEU A 73 -6.13 7.00 11.98
C LEU A 73 -5.92 8.00 10.84
N VAL A 74 -6.91 8.14 10.00
CA VAL A 74 -7.05 9.23 9.02
C VAL A 74 -8.37 9.93 9.33
N ASP A 75 -8.30 11.19 9.72
CA ASP A 75 -9.45 11.99 10.17
C ASP A 75 -10.28 11.26 11.26
N GLY A 76 -9.59 10.60 12.19
CA GLY A 76 -10.19 9.88 13.31
C GLY A 76 -10.73 8.48 12.98
N VAL A 77 -10.61 8.00 11.72
CA VAL A 77 -11.14 6.69 11.29
C VAL A 77 -10.00 5.68 11.10
N CYS A 78 -10.15 4.46 11.63
CA CYS A 78 -9.18 3.38 11.45
C CYS A 78 -9.07 3.02 9.96
N SER A 79 -7.94 3.32 9.36
CA SER A 79 -7.72 3.25 7.92
C SER A 79 -6.48 2.44 7.55
N LEU A 80 -6.63 1.66 6.51
CA LEU A 80 -5.54 1.05 5.77
C LEU A 80 -5.27 1.89 4.52
N VAL A 81 -4.03 2.34 4.35
CA VAL A 81 -3.62 3.19 3.23
C VAL A 81 -2.44 2.56 2.51
N ASP A 82 -2.59 2.37 1.22
CA ASP A 82 -1.54 1.89 0.33
C ASP A 82 -1.11 3.03 -0.61
N ILE A 83 0.19 3.29 -0.68
CA ILE A 83 0.78 4.40 -1.44
C ILE A 83 1.11 3.94 -2.86
N LYS A 84 0.63 4.66 -3.86
CA LYS A 84 0.91 4.40 -5.27
C LYS A 84 1.48 5.64 -5.97
N THR A 85 2.48 5.41 -6.83
CA THR A 85 3.12 6.45 -7.67
C THR A 85 3.00 6.15 -9.15
N SER A 86 2.29 5.06 -9.52
CA SER A 86 2.04 4.69 -10.92
C SER A 86 1.21 5.75 -11.64
N TYR A 87 1.37 5.84 -12.96
CA TYR A 87 0.59 6.78 -13.77
C TYR A 87 -0.91 6.49 -13.69
N THR A 88 -1.29 5.21 -13.73
CA THR A 88 -2.67 4.71 -13.64
C THR A 88 -2.87 3.82 -12.42
N ILE A 89 -4.06 3.87 -11.84
CA ILE A 89 -4.50 2.97 -10.78
C ILE A 89 -5.38 1.87 -11.37
N HIS A 90 -4.93 0.63 -11.29
CA HIS A 90 -5.71 -0.56 -11.70
C HIS A 90 -6.65 -0.97 -10.57
N SER A 91 -7.85 -0.39 -10.55
CA SER A 91 -8.79 -0.50 -9.43
C SER A 91 -9.08 -1.92 -8.98
N PRO A 92 -9.31 -2.94 -9.84
CA PRO A 92 -9.55 -4.31 -9.36
C PRO A 92 -8.37 -4.93 -8.61
N LEU A 93 -7.14 -4.69 -9.09
CA LEU A 93 -5.93 -5.19 -8.41
C LEU A 93 -5.68 -4.47 -7.10
N CYS A 94 -5.89 -3.16 -7.06
CA CYS A 94 -5.80 -2.37 -5.83
C CYS A 94 -6.84 -2.80 -4.80
N ALA A 95 -8.08 -3.04 -5.23
CA ALA A 95 -9.14 -3.54 -4.37
C ALA A 95 -8.79 -4.91 -3.77
N ALA A 96 -8.29 -5.85 -4.59
CA ALA A 96 -7.86 -7.16 -4.13
C ALA A 96 -6.70 -7.06 -3.13
N GLN A 97 -5.68 -6.23 -3.42
CA GLN A 97 -4.53 -6.04 -2.54
C GLN A 97 -4.92 -5.42 -1.19
N LEU A 98 -5.72 -4.35 -1.19
CA LEU A 98 -6.20 -3.72 0.03
C LEU A 98 -7.01 -4.69 0.90
N ASN A 99 -7.87 -5.51 0.31
CA ASN A 99 -8.66 -6.48 1.04
C ASN A 99 -7.82 -7.66 1.55
N LEU A 100 -6.77 -8.09 0.83
CA LEU A 100 -5.78 -9.04 1.36
C LEU A 100 -5.04 -8.45 2.58
N TYR A 101 -4.63 -7.21 2.52
CA TYR A 101 -3.97 -6.52 3.65
C TYR A 101 -4.93 -6.31 4.83
N ARG A 102 -6.20 -6.00 4.56
CA ARG A 102 -7.23 -5.95 5.60
C ARG A 102 -7.33 -7.28 6.34
N TRP A 103 -7.36 -8.42 5.63
CA TRP A 103 -7.37 -9.73 6.28
C TRP A 103 -6.13 -10.00 7.14
N LEU A 104 -4.94 -9.49 6.77
CA LEU A 104 -3.75 -9.58 7.62
C LEU A 104 -3.94 -8.83 8.95
N LEU A 105 -4.55 -7.66 8.90
CA LEU A 105 -4.85 -6.83 10.08
C LEU A 105 -5.98 -7.45 10.91
N ASP A 106 -7.06 -7.88 10.28
CA ASP A 106 -8.20 -8.54 10.95
C ASP A 106 -7.74 -9.79 11.72
N ALA A 107 -6.84 -10.59 11.14
CA ALA A 107 -6.28 -11.78 11.80
C ALA A 107 -5.45 -11.46 13.06
N GLN A 108 -5.03 -10.22 13.23
CA GLN A 108 -4.29 -9.71 14.39
C GLN A 108 -5.18 -8.91 15.36
N GLY A 109 -6.48 -8.86 15.12
CA GLY A 109 -7.41 -8.06 15.94
C GLY A 109 -7.28 -6.55 15.75
N LEU A 110 -6.71 -6.11 14.62
CA LEU A 110 -6.57 -4.70 14.27
C LEU A 110 -7.72 -4.28 13.35
N PRO A 111 -8.70 -3.48 13.83
CA PRO A 111 -9.88 -3.12 13.06
C PRO A 111 -9.53 -2.18 11.90
N VAL A 112 -10.17 -2.39 10.74
CA VAL A 112 -10.03 -1.54 9.56
C VAL A 112 -11.42 -1.11 9.09
N ASP A 113 -11.72 0.18 9.16
CA ASP A 113 -13.02 0.73 8.76
C ASP A 113 -13.00 1.28 7.33
N LYS A 114 -11.84 1.84 6.91
CA LYS A 114 -11.65 2.42 5.58
C LYS A 114 -10.42 1.86 4.88
N LEU A 115 -10.55 1.70 3.56
CA LEU A 115 -9.47 1.27 2.67
C LEU A 115 -9.19 2.39 1.68
N PHE A 116 -7.93 2.80 1.55
CA PHE A 116 -7.55 3.87 0.64
C PHE A 116 -6.33 3.52 -0.20
N ILE A 117 -6.35 3.96 -1.45
CA ILE A 117 -5.15 4.19 -2.23
C ILE A 117 -4.79 5.68 -2.11
N LEU A 118 -3.61 5.96 -1.60
CA LEU A 118 -3.02 7.29 -1.64
C LEU A 118 -2.17 7.41 -2.91
N HIS A 119 -2.77 7.94 -3.96
CA HIS A 119 -2.13 8.11 -5.25
C HIS A 119 -1.35 9.44 -5.27
N LEU A 120 -0.04 9.35 -5.18
CA LEU A 120 0.87 10.50 -5.29
C LEU A 120 1.22 10.71 -6.76
N LYS A 121 1.12 11.95 -7.23
CA LYS A 121 1.28 12.29 -8.65
C LYS A 121 2.56 13.10 -8.89
N LYS A 122 3.07 13.00 -10.12
CA LYS A 122 4.28 13.68 -10.59
C LYS A 122 4.17 15.22 -10.58
N ASP A 123 2.96 15.76 -10.54
CA ASP A 123 2.70 17.21 -10.47
C ASP A 123 2.65 17.77 -9.03
N GLY A 124 2.99 16.96 -8.03
CA GLY A 124 2.95 17.35 -6.62
C GLY A 124 1.56 17.32 -5.99
N THR A 125 0.56 16.80 -6.70
CA THR A 125 -0.80 16.59 -6.18
C THR A 125 -1.01 15.15 -5.76
N TYR A 126 -2.06 14.89 -4.97
CA TYR A 126 -2.47 13.54 -4.58
C TYR A 126 -3.96 13.32 -4.79
N LYS A 127 -4.36 12.06 -4.79
CA LYS A 127 -5.75 11.63 -4.68
C LYS A 127 -5.85 10.56 -3.59
N LEU A 128 -6.69 10.78 -2.59
CA LEU A 128 -7.06 9.76 -1.60
C LEU A 128 -8.31 9.04 -2.10
N GLN A 129 -8.14 7.86 -2.69
CA GLN A 129 -9.21 7.11 -3.32
C GLN A 129 -9.74 6.02 -2.39
N PRO A 130 -11.03 6.07 -1.99
CA PRO A 130 -11.62 5.03 -1.16
C PRO A 130 -11.90 3.76 -1.97
N PHE A 131 -11.85 2.62 -1.29
CA PHE A 131 -12.24 1.31 -1.80
C PHE A 131 -13.17 0.62 -0.82
N ASP A 132 -14.05 -0.21 -1.36
CA ASP A 132 -14.99 -0.97 -0.54
C ASP A 132 -14.35 -2.23 0.07
N ARG A 133 -14.92 -2.69 1.16
CA ARG A 133 -14.62 -4.02 1.70
C ARG A 133 -15.24 -5.05 0.78
N ASP A 134 -14.42 -5.96 0.29
CA ASP A 134 -14.81 -7.03 -0.64
C ASP A 134 -13.98 -8.28 -0.33
N ASP A 135 -14.63 -9.40 -0.12
CA ASP A 135 -13.96 -10.67 0.14
C ASP A 135 -13.85 -11.54 -1.13
N ALA A 136 -14.63 -11.26 -2.17
CA ALA A 136 -14.66 -12.07 -3.39
C ALA A 136 -13.37 -11.90 -4.23
N LEU A 137 -12.90 -10.68 -4.42
CA LEU A 137 -11.67 -10.41 -5.19
C LEU A 137 -10.41 -11.04 -4.57
N PRO A 138 -10.11 -10.88 -3.27
CA PRO A 138 -8.97 -11.53 -2.66
C PRO A 138 -9.08 -13.06 -2.65
N GLU A 139 -10.28 -13.64 -2.45
CA GLU A 139 -10.49 -15.11 -2.58
C GLU A 139 -10.17 -15.60 -4.00
N ALA A 140 -10.67 -14.92 -5.02
CA ALA A 140 -10.38 -15.26 -6.42
C ALA A 140 -8.87 -15.19 -6.72
N LEU A 141 -8.18 -14.17 -6.21
CA LEU A 141 -6.74 -13.99 -6.41
C LEU A 141 -5.93 -15.10 -5.74
N LEU A 142 -6.25 -15.47 -4.50
CA LEU A 142 -5.59 -16.58 -3.79
C LEU A 142 -5.84 -17.92 -4.46
N THR A 143 -7.05 -18.16 -4.95
CA THR A 143 -7.43 -19.37 -5.70
C THR A 143 -6.62 -19.47 -6.98
N LEU A 144 -6.55 -18.42 -7.77
CA LEU A 144 -5.76 -18.35 -9.00
C LEU A 144 -4.28 -18.61 -8.73
N HIS A 145 -3.71 -17.93 -7.73
CA HIS A 145 -2.30 -18.11 -7.32
C HIS A 145 -2.00 -19.58 -6.95
N SER A 146 -2.88 -20.21 -6.17
CA SER A 146 -2.72 -21.60 -5.76
C SER A 146 -2.78 -22.55 -6.96
N ALA A 147 -3.68 -22.33 -7.91
CA ALA A 147 -3.79 -23.11 -9.12
C ALA A 147 -2.53 -22.99 -10.02
N LEU A 148 -1.99 -21.78 -10.16
CA LEU A 148 -0.76 -21.54 -10.93
C LEU A 148 0.46 -22.22 -10.30
N LYS A 149 0.60 -22.16 -8.97
CA LYS A 149 1.68 -22.87 -8.26
C LYS A 149 1.63 -24.38 -8.45
N LYS A 150 0.44 -24.98 -8.42
CA LYS A 150 0.26 -26.43 -8.66
C LYS A 150 0.69 -26.81 -10.09
N LYS A 151 0.36 -25.99 -11.10
CA LYS A 151 0.78 -26.22 -12.50
C LYS A 151 2.30 -26.10 -12.67
N ALA A 152 2.94 -25.10 -12.05
CA ALA A 152 4.38 -24.92 -12.12
C ALA A 152 5.14 -26.11 -11.51
N ARG A 153 4.70 -26.62 -10.35
CA ARG A 153 5.30 -27.82 -9.73
C ARG A 153 5.18 -29.08 -10.59
N LYS A 154 4.06 -29.29 -11.31
CA LYS A 154 3.87 -30.44 -12.20
C LYS A 154 4.75 -30.39 -13.45
N ARG A 155 5.16 -29.18 -13.92
CA ARG A 155 6.05 -29.02 -15.09
C ARG A 155 7.52 -29.28 -14.77
N ASN A 156 7.91 -29.15 -13.49
CA ASN A 156 9.29 -29.31 -13.02
C ASN A 156 9.53 -30.68 -12.32
N ALA A 157 8.52 -31.52 -12.28
CA ALA A 157 8.59 -32.91 -11.82
C ALA A 157 8.60 -33.89 -12.99
#